data_dbab61aca06a3e34fcf4a63bf9499717
#
_entry.id   dbab61aca06a3e34fcf4a63bf9499717
#
_cell.length_a   1.000
_cell.length_b   1.000
_cell.length_c   1.000
_cell.angle_alpha   90.00
_cell.angle_beta   90.00
_cell.angle_gamma   90.00
#
_symmetry.space_group_name_H-M   'P 1'
#
loop_
_entity.id
_entity.type
_entity.pdbx_description
1 polymer ?
#
loop_
_entity_poly.entity_id
_entity_poly.type
_entity_poly.pdbx_seq_one_letter_code
_entity_poly.pdbx_strand_id
1 'polypeptide(L)'
;MIALSWFWRIVLATIAITMLLPVVAGIDSGLRPDSPWSGQVGSVPVWLQIWLMGILSPAFLGSLFFLRRSIEARFVAGGFVLSHVPMMIHLFDVTVGVVGVMHLVCWTPALVLLARRQPRVDVKSPFGFWVHAMLFVLAVSLAFDLRDALRFYLA
;
A
#
# COMPACT_ATOMS: atom_id res chain seq x y z
N MET A 1 -14.80 24.99 8.87
CA MET A 1 -13.60 24.30 8.33
C MET A 1 -13.23 23.19 9.28
N ILE A 2 -13.28 21.92 8.83
CA ILE A 2 -12.85 20.78 9.65
C ILE A 2 -11.33 20.82 9.69
N ALA A 3 -10.77 21.07 10.87
CA ALA A 3 -9.32 21.03 11.04
C ALA A 3 -8.84 19.59 10.82
N LEU A 4 -8.07 19.39 9.77
CA LEU A 4 -7.48 18.09 9.47
C LEU A 4 -6.54 17.70 10.61
N SER A 5 -6.73 16.50 11.19
CA SER A 5 -5.86 16.04 12.28
C SER A 5 -4.40 16.00 11.81
N TRP A 6 -3.45 16.18 12.72
CA TRP A 6 -2.01 16.15 12.43
C TRP A 6 -1.60 14.86 11.71
N PHE A 7 -2.21 13.73 12.05
CA PHE A 7 -2.01 12.43 11.40
C PHE A 7 -2.30 12.53 9.89
N TRP A 8 -3.46 13.06 9.50
CA TRP A 8 -3.82 13.21 8.10
C TRP A 8 -2.94 14.21 7.36
N ARG A 9 -2.44 15.23 8.03
CA ARG A 9 -1.46 16.16 7.44
C ARG A 9 -0.17 15.44 7.10
N ILE A 10 0.33 14.56 7.99
CA ILE A 10 1.51 13.73 7.72
C ILE A 10 1.25 12.78 6.56
N VAL A 11 0.13 12.06 6.57
CA VAL A 11 -0.22 11.14 5.47
C VAL A 11 -0.27 11.86 4.14
N LEU A 12 -0.97 12.98 4.05
CA LEU A 12 -1.08 13.76 2.82
C LEU A 12 0.26 14.35 2.38
N ALA A 13 1.07 14.84 3.32
CA ALA A 13 2.42 15.32 3.01
C ALA A 13 3.31 14.19 2.47
N THR A 14 3.24 13.01 3.09
CA THR A 14 4.01 11.84 2.62
C THR A 14 3.56 11.41 1.23
N ILE A 15 2.25 11.36 0.97
CA ILE A 15 1.72 11.05 -0.36
C ILE A 15 2.20 12.09 -1.38
N ALA A 16 2.11 13.38 -1.06
CA ALA A 16 2.57 14.44 -1.96
C ALA A 16 4.06 14.35 -2.25
N ILE A 17 4.89 14.12 -1.22
CA ILE A 17 6.33 13.91 -1.37
C ILE A 17 6.58 12.69 -2.26
N THR A 18 5.93 11.56 -2.00
CA THR A 18 6.07 10.33 -2.78
C THR A 18 5.76 10.55 -4.26
N MET A 19 4.70 11.31 -4.55
CA MET A 19 4.31 11.62 -5.93
C MET A 19 5.28 12.57 -6.62
N LEU A 20 5.90 13.50 -5.87
CA LEU A 20 6.80 14.51 -6.41
C LEU A 20 8.27 14.06 -6.49
N LEU A 21 8.69 13.08 -5.67
CA LEU A 21 10.07 12.61 -5.62
C LEU A 21 10.68 12.25 -6.99
N PRO A 22 9.98 11.53 -7.88
CA PRO A 22 10.52 11.23 -9.21
C PRO A 22 10.74 12.49 -10.05
N VAL A 23 9.91 13.52 -9.85
CA VAL A 23 9.99 14.76 -10.63
C VAL A 23 11.09 15.69 -10.10
N VAL A 24 11.22 15.78 -8.76
CA VAL A 24 12.10 16.76 -8.11
C VAL A 24 13.52 16.23 -7.92
N ALA A 25 13.67 14.94 -7.60
CA ALA A 25 14.96 14.34 -7.24
C ALA A 25 15.44 13.26 -8.20
N GLY A 26 14.70 12.97 -9.27
CA GLY A 26 15.02 11.86 -10.18
C GLY A 26 15.04 10.48 -9.49
N ILE A 27 14.45 10.38 -8.30
CA ILE A 27 14.37 9.13 -7.55
C ILE A 27 13.26 8.29 -8.17
N ASP A 28 13.65 7.27 -8.91
CA ASP A 28 12.71 6.30 -9.47
C ASP A 28 12.78 4.97 -8.69
N SER A 29 11.66 4.26 -8.67
CA SER A 29 11.60 2.89 -8.14
C SER A 29 12.41 1.90 -8.99
N GLY A 30 12.79 2.30 -10.21
CA GLY A 30 13.41 1.42 -11.20
C GLY A 30 12.43 0.39 -11.78
N LEU A 31 11.18 0.40 -11.33
CA LEU A 31 10.15 -0.50 -11.83
C LEU A 31 9.69 -0.02 -13.21
N ARG A 32 9.67 -0.95 -14.16
CA ARG A 32 9.14 -0.71 -15.51
C ARG A 32 7.69 -1.19 -15.56
N PRO A 33 6.72 -0.30 -15.81
CA PRO A 33 5.29 -0.65 -15.76
C PRO A 33 4.87 -1.76 -16.73
N ASP A 34 5.56 -1.86 -17.85
CA ASP A 34 5.34 -2.82 -18.93
C ASP A 34 6.04 -4.18 -18.74
N SER A 35 6.93 -4.27 -17.78
CA SER A 35 7.74 -5.48 -17.55
C SER A 35 7.09 -6.43 -16.53
N PRO A 36 7.34 -7.75 -16.66
CA PRO A 36 6.83 -8.73 -15.70
C PRO A 36 7.30 -8.43 -14.26
N TRP A 37 6.39 -8.48 -13.32
CA TRP A 37 6.67 -8.23 -11.90
C TRP A 37 7.73 -9.18 -11.34
N SER A 38 7.64 -10.49 -11.68
CA SER A 38 8.54 -11.52 -11.18
C SER A 38 10.02 -11.27 -11.51
N GLY A 39 10.30 -10.64 -12.65
CA GLY A 39 11.67 -10.31 -13.07
C GLY A 39 12.27 -9.11 -12.35
N GLN A 40 11.48 -8.31 -11.67
CA GLN A 40 11.94 -7.03 -11.11
C GLN A 40 12.17 -7.05 -9.59
N VAL A 41 11.58 -8.01 -8.86
CA VAL A 41 11.64 -8.04 -7.38
C VAL A 41 13.09 -8.06 -6.84
N GLY A 42 14.00 -8.73 -7.54
CA GLY A 42 15.41 -8.80 -7.14
C GLY A 42 16.25 -7.58 -7.54
N SER A 43 15.75 -6.73 -8.44
CA SER A 43 16.48 -5.58 -8.99
C SER A 43 16.03 -4.23 -8.42
N VAL A 44 14.99 -4.22 -7.58
CA VAL A 44 14.50 -2.97 -7.00
C VAL A 44 15.51 -2.37 -6.01
N PRO A 45 15.56 -1.04 -5.87
CA PRO A 45 16.42 -0.36 -4.93
C PRO A 45 16.24 -0.84 -3.48
N VAL A 46 17.31 -0.82 -2.69
CA VAL A 46 17.31 -1.30 -1.29
C VAL A 46 16.20 -0.65 -0.45
N TRP A 47 15.95 0.66 -0.62
CA TRP A 47 14.89 1.34 0.12
C TRP A 47 13.50 0.74 -0.16
N LEU A 48 13.25 0.31 -1.41
CA LEU A 48 11.98 -0.32 -1.80
C LEU A 48 11.89 -1.75 -1.23
N GLN A 49 13.00 -2.49 -1.19
CA GLN A 49 13.06 -3.80 -0.52
C GLN A 49 12.74 -3.66 0.97
N ILE A 50 13.32 -2.65 1.65
CA ILE A 50 13.02 -2.35 3.05
C ILE A 50 11.52 -2.00 3.22
N TRP A 51 10.97 -1.19 2.32
CA TRP A 51 9.55 -0.87 2.34
C TRP A 51 8.68 -2.12 2.23
N LEU A 52 8.92 -2.94 1.21
CA LEU A 52 8.11 -4.13 0.92
C LEU A 52 8.22 -5.20 2.02
N MET A 53 9.45 -5.53 2.42
CA MET A 53 9.71 -6.65 3.34
C MET A 53 9.72 -6.22 4.82
N GLY A 54 10.23 -5.02 5.11
CA GLY A 54 10.40 -4.54 6.49
C GLY A 54 9.19 -3.78 7.03
N ILE A 55 8.37 -3.20 6.18
CA ILE A 55 7.24 -2.36 6.61
C ILE A 55 5.91 -2.91 6.12
N LEU A 56 5.75 -3.07 4.81
CA LEU A 56 4.48 -3.48 4.20
C LEU A 56 4.08 -4.90 4.63
N SER A 57 4.96 -5.88 4.44
CA SER A 57 4.65 -7.28 4.79
C SER A 57 4.34 -7.49 6.27
N PRO A 58 5.13 -6.96 7.24
CA PRO A 58 4.77 -7.05 8.65
C PRO A 58 3.46 -6.35 9.00
N ALA A 59 3.12 -5.22 8.36
CA ALA A 59 1.84 -4.53 8.59
C ALA A 59 0.65 -5.38 8.13
N PHE A 60 0.75 -6.06 6.99
CA PHE A 60 -0.26 -7.02 6.52
C PHE A 60 -0.35 -8.25 7.43
N LEU A 61 0.78 -8.84 7.81
CA LEU A 61 0.82 -9.96 8.76
C LEU A 61 0.21 -9.60 10.10
N GLY A 62 0.37 -8.35 10.54
CA GLY A 62 -0.27 -7.81 11.74
C GLY A 62 -1.80 -7.94 11.72
N SER A 63 -2.43 -7.93 10.54
CA SER A 63 -3.87 -8.13 10.41
C SER A 63 -4.35 -9.48 10.97
N LEU A 64 -3.50 -10.52 10.91
CA LEU A 64 -3.84 -11.87 11.35
C LEU A 64 -4.21 -11.93 12.84
N PHE A 65 -3.59 -11.08 13.68
CA PHE A 65 -3.90 -11.00 15.10
C PHE A 65 -5.32 -10.47 15.39
N PHE A 66 -5.91 -9.74 14.42
CA PHE A 66 -7.19 -9.07 14.58
C PHE A 66 -8.32 -9.63 13.70
N LEU A 67 -8.06 -10.67 12.89
CA LEU A 67 -9.05 -11.26 11.94
C LEU A 67 -10.38 -11.62 12.59
N ARG A 68 -10.34 -12.19 13.81
CA ARG A 68 -11.56 -12.63 14.49
C ARG A 68 -12.40 -11.49 15.05
N ARG A 69 -11.77 -10.32 15.30
CA ARG A 69 -12.39 -9.21 16.06
C ARG A 69 -12.66 -7.98 15.22
N SER A 70 -12.11 -7.89 14.00
CA SER A 70 -12.13 -6.67 13.19
C SER A 70 -12.46 -6.98 11.73
N ILE A 71 -13.46 -6.28 11.21
CA ILE A 71 -13.81 -6.31 9.79
C ILE A 71 -12.69 -5.67 8.95
N GLU A 72 -12.06 -4.63 9.46
CA GLU A 72 -10.94 -3.93 8.83
C GLU A 72 -9.77 -4.91 8.58
N ALA A 73 -9.44 -5.73 9.59
CA ALA A 73 -8.37 -6.73 9.47
C ALA A 73 -8.70 -7.81 8.43
N ARG A 74 -9.97 -8.20 8.31
CA ARG A 74 -10.41 -9.15 7.29
C ARG A 74 -10.27 -8.58 5.88
N PHE A 75 -10.62 -7.31 5.69
CA PHE A 75 -10.46 -6.64 4.40
C PHE A 75 -8.98 -6.43 4.04
N VAL A 76 -8.13 -6.11 5.02
CA VAL A 76 -6.67 -6.01 4.81
C VAL A 76 -6.11 -7.36 4.38
N ALA A 77 -6.38 -8.43 5.15
CA ALA A 77 -5.89 -9.76 4.82
C ALA A 77 -6.46 -10.29 3.50
N GLY A 78 -7.77 -10.11 3.28
CA GLY A 78 -8.44 -10.52 2.05
C GLY A 78 -7.91 -9.79 0.83
N GLY A 79 -7.72 -8.48 0.92
CA GLY A 79 -7.14 -7.66 -0.15
C GLY A 79 -5.72 -8.11 -0.49
N PHE A 80 -4.90 -8.42 0.52
CA PHE A 80 -3.55 -8.97 0.32
C PHE A 80 -3.59 -10.30 -0.41
N VAL A 81 -4.41 -11.25 0.06
CA VAL A 81 -4.54 -12.58 -0.57
C VAL A 81 -5.02 -12.45 -2.01
N LEU A 82 -6.06 -11.65 -2.27
CA LEU A 82 -6.64 -11.49 -3.60
C LEU A 82 -5.66 -10.84 -4.59
N SER A 83 -4.81 -9.93 -4.13
CA SER A 83 -3.84 -9.27 -5.00
C SER A 83 -2.57 -10.09 -5.23
N HIS A 84 -2.15 -10.93 -4.28
CA HIS A 84 -0.85 -11.62 -4.35
C HIS A 84 -0.94 -13.08 -4.77
N VAL A 85 -1.98 -13.82 -4.33
CA VAL A 85 -2.09 -15.25 -4.63
C VAL A 85 -2.08 -15.53 -6.13
N PRO A 86 -2.84 -14.80 -6.99
CA PRO A 86 -2.80 -15.04 -8.43
C PRO A 86 -1.41 -14.86 -9.05
N MET A 87 -0.61 -13.93 -8.52
CA MET A 87 0.78 -13.73 -8.94
C MET A 87 1.70 -14.86 -8.46
N MET A 88 1.53 -15.30 -7.21
CA MET A 88 2.38 -16.33 -6.60
C MET A 88 2.21 -17.71 -7.26
N ILE A 89 1.00 -18.02 -7.72
CA ILE A 89 0.71 -19.29 -8.40
C ILE A 89 0.90 -19.22 -9.92
N HIS A 90 1.50 -18.11 -10.42
CA HIS A 90 1.73 -17.88 -11.84
C HIS A 90 0.48 -18.10 -12.71
N LEU A 91 -0.69 -17.71 -12.19
CA LEU A 91 -1.95 -17.87 -12.91
C LEU A 91 -1.94 -17.08 -14.23
N PHE A 92 -1.21 -15.98 -14.26
CA PHE A 92 -0.93 -15.16 -15.44
C PHE A 92 0.32 -14.29 -15.18
N ASP A 93 1.01 -13.91 -16.26
CA ASP A 93 2.11 -12.95 -16.18
C ASP A 93 1.54 -11.55 -15.99
N VAL A 94 1.74 -11.00 -14.79
CA VAL A 94 1.30 -9.64 -14.45
C VAL A 94 2.45 -8.66 -14.60
N THR A 95 2.21 -7.59 -15.31
CA THR A 95 3.13 -6.46 -15.37
C THR A 95 2.98 -5.60 -14.10
N VAL A 96 3.99 -4.78 -13.83
CA VAL A 96 3.97 -3.86 -12.68
C VAL A 96 2.74 -2.92 -12.71
N GLY A 97 2.37 -2.43 -13.89
CA GLY A 97 1.18 -1.58 -14.04
C GLY A 97 -0.12 -2.29 -13.69
N VAL A 98 -0.25 -3.56 -14.08
CA VAL A 98 -1.41 -4.39 -13.71
C VAL A 98 -1.44 -4.67 -12.21
N VAL A 99 -0.28 -4.95 -11.59
CA VAL A 99 -0.17 -5.10 -10.12
C VAL A 99 -0.69 -3.86 -9.41
N GLY A 100 -0.28 -2.68 -9.85
CA GLY A 100 -0.77 -1.41 -9.30
C GLY A 100 -2.29 -1.30 -9.34
N VAL A 101 -2.92 -1.64 -10.48
CA VAL A 101 -4.40 -1.66 -10.59
C VAL A 101 -5.04 -2.69 -9.66
N MET A 102 -4.47 -3.89 -9.57
CA MET A 102 -4.96 -4.92 -8.64
C MET A 102 -4.92 -4.44 -7.19
N HIS A 103 -3.83 -3.78 -6.77
CA HIS A 103 -3.73 -3.20 -5.44
C HIS A 103 -4.77 -2.09 -5.22
N LEU A 104 -4.94 -1.18 -6.19
CA LEU A 104 -5.95 -0.12 -6.12
C LEU A 104 -7.35 -0.70 -5.90
N VAL A 105 -7.71 -1.76 -6.61
CA VAL A 105 -9.03 -2.41 -6.47
C VAL A 105 -9.14 -3.16 -5.15
N CYS A 106 -8.14 -3.99 -4.82
CA CYS A 106 -8.23 -4.91 -3.68
C CYS A 106 -8.00 -4.21 -2.32
N TRP A 107 -7.18 -3.14 -2.27
CA TRP A 107 -6.79 -2.51 -1.00
C TRP A 107 -7.57 -1.23 -0.68
N THR A 108 -8.19 -0.58 -1.68
CA THR A 108 -9.01 0.63 -1.43
C THR A 108 -10.16 0.39 -0.44
N PRO A 109 -10.91 -0.74 -0.48
CA PRO A 109 -11.92 -1.00 0.53
C PRO A 109 -11.35 -1.06 1.95
N ALA A 110 -10.18 -1.70 2.13
CA ALA A 110 -9.49 -1.75 3.41
C ALA A 110 -9.06 -0.35 3.87
N LEU A 111 -8.48 0.46 2.97
CA LEU A 111 -8.11 1.85 3.26
C LEU A 111 -9.30 2.66 3.76
N VAL A 112 -10.46 2.58 3.09
CA VAL A 112 -11.67 3.30 3.48
C VAL A 112 -12.16 2.87 4.86
N LEU A 113 -12.17 1.56 5.15
CA LEU A 113 -12.61 1.03 6.44
C LEU A 113 -11.66 1.48 7.57
N LEU A 114 -10.36 1.39 7.36
CA LEU A 114 -9.35 1.86 8.32
C LEU A 114 -9.45 3.37 8.55
N ALA A 115 -9.66 4.16 7.52
CA ALA A 115 -9.84 5.60 7.62
C ALA A 115 -11.07 5.97 8.47
N ARG A 116 -12.17 5.24 8.31
CA ARG A 116 -13.38 5.41 9.12
C ARG A 116 -13.19 4.94 10.57
N ARG A 117 -12.33 3.96 10.78
CA ARG A 117 -12.05 3.39 12.10
C ARG A 117 -11.06 4.24 12.90
N GLN A 118 -10.07 4.82 12.24
CA GLN A 118 -8.94 5.54 12.85
C GLN A 118 -9.34 6.55 13.94
N PRO A 119 -10.33 7.44 13.75
CA PRO A 119 -10.67 8.43 14.78
C PRO A 119 -11.38 7.84 16.02
N ARG A 120 -11.73 6.55 15.97
CA ARG A 120 -12.50 5.85 17.03
C ARG A 120 -11.66 4.90 17.86
N VAL A 121 -10.35 4.81 17.59
CA VAL A 121 -9.45 3.89 18.27
C VAL A 121 -8.31 4.64 18.93
N ASP A 122 -7.96 4.22 20.14
CA ASP A 122 -6.80 4.77 20.85
C ASP A 122 -5.51 4.21 20.21
N VAL A 123 -4.65 5.11 19.73
CA VAL A 123 -3.35 4.76 19.13
C VAL A 123 -2.43 3.98 20.11
N LYS A 124 -2.62 4.15 21.41
CA LYS A 124 -1.83 3.45 22.43
C LYS A 124 -2.25 1.98 22.61
N SER A 125 -3.43 1.60 22.13
CA SER A 125 -3.84 0.20 22.11
C SER A 125 -3.15 -0.57 20.98
N PRO A 126 -2.85 -1.87 21.12
CA PRO A 126 -2.24 -2.67 20.06
C PRO A 126 -3.05 -2.62 18.75
N PHE A 127 -4.36 -2.70 18.84
CA PHE A 127 -5.25 -2.60 17.68
C PHE A 127 -5.25 -1.20 17.08
N GLY A 128 -5.30 -0.15 17.89
CA GLY A 128 -5.28 1.22 17.42
C GLY A 128 -3.95 1.57 16.76
N PHE A 129 -2.82 1.14 17.34
CA PHE A 129 -1.52 1.28 16.72
C PHE A 129 -1.49 0.62 15.33
N TRP A 130 -1.94 -0.64 15.22
CA TRP A 130 -2.02 -1.33 13.95
C TRP A 130 -2.91 -0.60 12.93
N VAL A 131 -4.10 -0.11 13.33
CA VAL A 131 -4.99 0.66 12.46
C VAL A 131 -4.29 1.89 11.88
N HIS A 132 -3.58 2.66 12.72
CA HIS A 132 -2.87 3.86 12.27
C HIS A 132 -1.68 3.51 11.36
N ALA A 133 -0.88 2.52 11.74
CA ALA A 133 0.25 2.06 10.96
C ALA A 133 -0.21 1.51 9.59
N MET A 134 -1.23 0.64 9.59
CA MET A 134 -1.75 0.04 8.37
C MET A 134 -2.40 1.07 7.44
N LEU A 135 -3.12 2.04 8.00
CA LEU A 135 -3.69 3.14 7.23
C LEU A 135 -2.60 3.98 6.54
N PHE A 136 -1.52 4.30 7.26
CA PHE A 136 -0.38 5.01 6.69
C PHE A 136 0.28 4.20 5.57
N VAL A 137 0.58 2.93 5.83
CA VAL A 137 1.23 2.03 4.88
C VAL A 137 0.41 1.86 3.60
N LEU A 138 -0.90 1.62 3.72
CA LEU A 138 -1.80 1.51 2.55
C LEU A 138 -1.89 2.82 1.77
N ALA A 139 -2.01 3.95 2.46
CA ALA A 139 -2.10 5.25 1.78
C ALA A 139 -0.86 5.55 0.94
N VAL A 140 0.33 5.29 1.49
CA VAL A 140 1.61 5.48 0.78
C VAL A 140 1.75 4.48 -0.37
N SER A 141 1.48 3.18 -0.12
CA SER A 141 1.60 2.16 -1.16
C SER A 141 0.64 2.41 -2.33
N LEU A 142 -0.64 2.71 -2.05
CA LEU A 142 -1.60 3.02 -3.09
C LEU A 142 -1.27 4.30 -3.88
N ALA A 143 -0.55 5.25 -3.28
CA ALA A 143 -0.03 6.40 -4.00
C ALA A 143 1.04 5.99 -5.04
N PHE A 144 1.95 5.08 -4.68
CA PHE A 144 2.91 4.51 -5.64
C PHE A 144 2.19 3.72 -6.73
N ASP A 145 1.27 2.84 -6.35
CA ASP A 145 0.50 2.02 -7.29
C ASP A 145 -0.29 2.87 -8.28
N LEU A 146 -0.93 3.95 -7.80
CA LEU A 146 -1.65 4.90 -8.66
C LEU A 146 -0.71 5.57 -9.67
N ARG A 147 0.45 6.03 -9.21
CA ARG A 147 1.46 6.63 -10.08
C ARG A 147 1.90 5.66 -11.17
N ASP A 148 2.21 4.42 -10.79
CA ASP A 148 2.72 3.41 -11.71
C ASP A 148 1.63 2.93 -12.69
N ALA A 149 0.38 2.81 -12.22
CA ALA A 149 -0.77 2.55 -13.08
C ALA A 149 -1.01 3.69 -14.09
N LEU A 150 -0.94 4.95 -13.65
CA LEU A 150 -1.08 6.10 -14.56
C LEU A 150 0.02 6.11 -15.62
N ARG A 151 1.27 5.85 -15.25
CA ARG A 151 2.37 5.72 -16.20
C ARG A 151 2.14 4.62 -17.23
N PHE A 152 1.58 3.49 -16.80
CA PHE A 152 1.30 2.36 -17.68
C PHE A 152 0.19 2.65 -18.71
N TYR A 153 -0.86 3.35 -18.29
CA TYR A 153 -2.01 3.61 -19.17
C TYR A 153 -1.93 4.91 -19.97
N LEU A 154 -1.07 5.85 -19.58
CA LEU A 154 -0.95 7.15 -20.23
C LEU A 154 0.35 7.29 -21.08
N ALA A 155 1.25 6.29 -21.06
CA ALA A 155 2.43 6.23 -21.93
C ALA A 155 2.09 5.56 -23.26
#